data_537e8cfea75ccb9638107d9ffa3973c7
#
_entry.id   537e8cfea75ccb9638107d9ffa3973c7
#
_cell.length_a   1.000
_cell.length_b   1.000
_cell.length_c   1.000
_cell.angle_alpha   90.00
_cell.angle_beta   90.00
_cell.angle_gamma   90.00
#
_symmetry.space_group_name_H-M   'P 1'
#
loop_
_entity.id
_entity.type
_entity.pdbx_description
1 polymer ?
#
loop_
_entity_poly.entity_id
_entity_poly.type
_entity_poly.pdbx_seq_one_letter_code
_entity_poly.pdbx_strand_id
1 'polypeptide(L)'
;MGRSFPMKFNLLDKIEEISDTRIVAVKHVSLAEEYLADHFPSFPVLPGVMMLEALTQAAAWVMHTRSGFAKSFAVLKEAKNVKYGNFVAPGNFLRVEVEFLKQTEAGASFKASGTVNGGNTAVAARIEIAYFNLGDKQPQMAELDARLIEHHRRRWALIAPRQVDVALAMGN
;
A
#
# COMPACT_ATOMS: atom_id res chain seq x y z
N MET A 1 -29.74 -9.62 11.49
CA MET A 1 -28.30 -9.57 11.72
C MET A 1 -27.66 -8.86 10.54
N GLY A 2 -27.40 -7.55 10.68
CA GLY A 2 -26.77 -6.76 9.63
C GLY A 2 -25.35 -7.23 9.40
N ARG A 3 -25.03 -7.67 8.20
CA ARG A 3 -23.63 -7.87 7.77
C ARG A 3 -23.00 -6.49 7.69
N SER A 4 -22.26 -6.10 8.72
CA SER A 4 -21.32 -4.98 8.64
C SER A 4 -20.27 -5.38 7.59
N PHE A 5 -20.31 -4.77 6.43
CA PHE A 5 -19.19 -4.85 5.49
C PHE A 5 -18.10 -3.94 6.05
N PRO A 6 -16.93 -4.47 6.47
CA PRO A 6 -15.85 -3.62 6.92
C PRO A 6 -15.44 -2.71 5.77
N MET A 7 -15.30 -1.41 6.07
CA MET A 7 -14.79 -0.43 5.12
C MET A 7 -13.42 -0.91 4.59
N LYS A 8 -13.32 -1.09 3.28
CA LYS A 8 -12.09 -1.59 2.65
C LYS A 8 -11.13 -0.42 2.45
N PHE A 9 -10.23 -0.24 3.37
CA PHE A 9 -9.19 0.79 3.29
C PHE A 9 -7.95 0.27 2.53
N ASN A 10 -8.15 -0.22 1.31
CA ASN A 10 -7.08 -0.66 0.43
C ASN A 10 -6.87 0.39 -0.65
N LEU A 11 -5.75 1.10 -0.57
CA LEU A 11 -5.45 2.20 -1.49
C LEU A 11 -4.74 1.74 -2.77
N LEU A 12 -4.05 0.59 -2.75
CA LEU A 12 -3.37 0.09 -3.92
C LEU A 12 -4.29 -0.79 -4.75
N ASP A 13 -4.48 -0.42 -6.02
CA ASP A 13 -5.32 -1.15 -6.97
C ASP A 13 -4.54 -2.22 -7.73
N LYS A 14 -3.24 -1.98 -7.96
CA LYS A 14 -2.36 -2.86 -8.72
C LYS A 14 -0.92 -2.69 -8.26
N ILE A 15 -0.18 -3.79 -8.19
CA ILE A 15 1.28 -3.78 -8.12
C ILE A 15 1.82 -4.03 -9.52
N GLU A 16 2.66 -3.12 -10.02
CA GLU A 16 3.29 -3.23 -11.34
C GLU A 16 4.57 -4.04 -11.27
N GLU A 17 5.39 -3.79 -10.24
CA GLU A 17 6.68 -4.44 -10.00
C GLU A 17 6.87 -4.65 -8.50
N ILE A 18 7.50 -5.75 -8.12
CA ILE A 18 7.95 -5.98 -6.75
C ILE A 18 9.19 -6.87 -6.72
N SER A 19 10.08 -6.55 -5.79
CA SER A 19 11.26 -7.33 -5.43
C SER A 19 11.48 -7.26 -3.92
N ASP A 20 12.53 -7.90 -3.41
CA ASP A 20 12.88 -7.84 -1.97
C ASP A 20 13.24 -6.42 -1.49
N THR A 21 13.56 -5.50 -2.42
CA THR A 21 14.04 -4.16 -2.08
C THR A 21 13.24 -3.01 -2.70
N ARG A 22 12.28 -3.29 -3.58
CA ARG A 22 11.54 -2.24 -4.30
C ARG A 22 10.14 -2.70 -4.66
N ILE A 23 9.21 -1.77 -4.65
CA ILE A 23 7.87 -1.95 -5.18
C ILE A 23 7.45 -0.73 -6.00
N VAL A 24 6.71 -1.00 -7.08
CA VAL A 24 5.97 -0.01 -7.86
C VAL A 24 4.51 -0.43 -7.90
N ALA A 25 3.64 0.47 -7.49
CA ALA A 25 2.20 0.22 -7.40
C ALA A 25 1.38 1.44 -7.85
N VAL A 26 0.10 1.24 -8.07
CA VAL A 26 -0.81 2.27 -8.56
C VAL A 26 -2.04 2.37 -7.66
N LYS A 27 -2.42 3.61 -7.32
CA LYS A 27 -3.70 4.01 -6.72
C LYS A 27 -4.43 4.89 -7.71
N HIS A 28 -5.53 4.40 -8.29
CA HIS A 28 -6.43 5.23 -9.10
C HIS A 28 -7.31 6.11 -8.21
N VAL A 29 -7.63 7.31 -8.69
CA VAL A 29 -8.53 8.24 -8.01
C VAL A 29 -9.81 8.37 -8.84
N SER A 30 -10.94 8.01 -8.23
CA SER A 30 -12.26 8.02 -8.86
C SER A 30 -13.23 8.88 -8.06
N LEU A 31 -14.15 9.59 -8.74
CA LEU A 31 -15.25 10.31 -8.09
C LEU A 31 -16.20 9.41 -7.27
N ALA A 32 -16.12 8.09 -7.43
CA ALA A 32 -16.86 7.14 -6.62
C ALA A 32 -16.32 6.98 -5.18
N GLU A 33 -15.17 7.57 -4.85
CA GLU A 33 -14.58 7.52 -3.52
C GLU A 33 -15.23 8.56 -2.60
N GLU A 34 -15.87 8.10 -1.50
CA GLU A 34 -16.70 8.93 -0.63
C GLU A 34 -15.97 10.15 -0.04
N TYR A 35 -14.71 9.99 0.34
CA TYR A 35 -13.92 11.08 0.96
C TYR A 35 -13.67 12.28 0.02
N LEU A 36 -13.83 12.11 -1.30
CA LEU A 36 -13.67 13.20 -2.25
C LEU A 36 -14.81 14.22 -2.21
N ALA A 37 -15.98 13.83 -1.70
CA ALA A 37 -17.11 14.74 -1.52
C ALA A 37 -16.76 15.88 -0.53
N ASP A 38 -15.93 15.57 0.47
CA ASP A 38 -15.54 16.52 1.52
C ASP A 38 -14.16 17.16 1.29
N HIS A 39 -13.35 16.56 0.40
CA HIS A 39 -11.95 16.98 0.21
C HIS A 39 -11.61 17.34 -1.27
N PHE A 40 -12.00 18.45 -1.81
CA PHE A 40 -12.90 19.48 -1.33
C PHE A 40 -14.15 19.52 -2.23
N PRO A 41 -15.33 20.01 -1.79
CA PRO A 41 -16.59 19.89 -2.54
C PRO A 41 -16.56 20.43 -3.98
N SER A 42 -15.85 21.54 -4.23
CA SER A 42 -15.67 22.15 -5.55
C SER A 42 -14.33 21.83 -6.23
N PHE A 43 -13.43 21.13 -5.53
CA PHE A 43 -12.11 20.74 -6.02
C PHE A 43 -11.69 19.40 -5.39
N PRO A 44 -12.26 18.29 -5.84
CA PRO A 44 -11.97 16.98 -5.28
C PRO A 44 -10.54 16.56 -5.61
N VAL A 45 -9.76 16.23 -4.58
CA VAL A 45 -8.38 15.74 -4.70
C VAL A 45 -8.07 14.71 -3.63
N LEU A 46 -7.21 13.76 -3.95
CA LEU A 46 -6.73 12.75 -3.00
C LEU A 46 -6.05 13.44 -1.81
N PRO A 47 -6.54 13.22 -0.56
CA PRO A 47 -5.91 13.79 0.62
C PRO A 47 -4.44 13.42 0.76
N GLY A 48 -3.59 14.37 1.16
CA GLY A 48 -2.15 14.13 1.32
C GLY A 48 -1.85 13.00 2.30
N VAL A 49 -2.63 12.90 3.39
CA VAL A 49 -2.50 11.79 4.37
C VAL A 49 -2.81 10.43 3.75
N MET A 50 -3.71 10.36 2.78
CA MET A 50 -4.02 9.14 2.04
C MET A 50 -2.91 8.79 1.02
N MET A 51 -2.21 9.79 0.47
CA MET A 51 -1.01 9.54 -0.32
C MET A 51 0.09 8.90 0.55
N LEU A 52 0.32 9.43 1.76
CA LEU A 52 1.28 8.83 2.71
C LEU A 52 0.87 7.41 3.11
N GLU A 53 -0.42 7.15 3.32
CA GLU A 53 -0.92 5.81 3.59
C GLU A 53 -0.71 4.86 2.39
N ALA A 54 -0.86 5.32 1.15
CA ALA A 54 -0.55 4.53 -0.04
C ALA A 54 0.94 4.12 -0.09
N LEU A 55 1.86 5.03 0.29
CA LEU A 55 3.28 4.72 0.45
C LEU A 55 3.49 3.66 1.56
N THR A 56 2.79 3.79 2.68
CA THR A 56 2.85 2.86 3.81
C THR A 56 2.40 1.46 3.40
N GLN A 57 1.26 1.35 2.70
CA GLN A 57 0.75 0.08 2.20
C GLN A 57 1.70 -0.57 1.18
N ALA A 58 2.33 0.21 0.32
CA ALA A 58 3.34 -0.31 -0.60
C ALA A 58 4.56 -0.89 0.14
N ALA A 59 5.08 -0.16 1.14
CA ALA A 59 6.17 -0.66 1.99
C ALA A 59 5.77 -1.93 2.77
N ALA A 60 4.52 -2.00 3.25
CA ALA A 60 3.98 -3.19 3.91
C ALA A 60 4.02 -4.42 2.99
N TRP A 61 3.69 -4.27 1.70
CA TRP A 61 3.78 -5.36 0.73
C TRP A 61 5.22 -5.86 0.55
N VAL A 62 6.21 -4.98 0.53
CA VAL A 62 7.63 -5.40 0.51
C VAL A 62 7.95 -6.25 1.76
N MET A 63 7.49 -5.83 2.96
CA MET A 63 7.70 -6.59 4.19
C MET A 63 7.02 -7.96 4.17
N HIS A 64 5.77 -8.01 3.72
CA HIS A 64 5.00 -9.25 3.65
C HIS A 64 5.61 -10.25 2.67
N THR A 65 5.91 -9.82 1.44
CA THR A 65 6.46 -10.72 0.41
C THR A 65 7.86 -11.18 0.74
N ARG A 66 8.74 -10.26 1.17
CA ARG A 66 10.12 -10.56 1.57
C ARG A 66 10.20 -11.59 2.70
N SER A 67 9.25 -11.58 3.63
CA SER A 67 9.21 -12.49 4.78
C SER A 67 8.37 -13.76 4.53
N GLY A 68 7.78 -13.94 3.35
CA GLY A 68 6.82 -15.03 3.10
C GLY A 68 5.56 -14.92 3.94
N PHE A 69 5.11 -13.68 4.25
CA PHE A 69 3.93 -13.40 5.10
C PHE A 69 4.10 -13.93 6.54
N ALA A 70 5.28 -13.75 7.12
CA ALA A 70 5.59 -14.26 8.45
C ALA A 70 4.85 -13.55 9.58
N LYS A 71 4.39 -12.30 9.37
CA LYS A 71 3.74 -11.49 10.41
C LYS A 71 2.47 -10.82 9.88
N SER A 72 1.57 -10.50 10.82
CA SER A 72 0.23 -9.98 10.54
C SER A 72 0.17 -8.46 10.39
N PHE A 73 0.97 -7.71 11.14
CA PHE A 73 0.95 -6.26 11.16
C PHE A 73 2.19 -5.65 10.50
N ALA A 74 1.95 -4.74 9.56
CA ALA A 74 2.92 -3.83 8.99
C ALA A 74 2.33 -2.42 9.10
N VAL A 75 2.81 -1.62 10.05
CA VAL A 75 2.22 -0.31 10.38
C VAL A 75 3.27 0.79 10.30
N LEU A 76 2.83 2.00 9.93
CA LEU A 76 3.68 3.18 9.94
C LEU A 76 4.08 3.51 11.38
N LYS A 77 5.37 3.38 11.68
CA LYS A 77 5.97 3.78 12.97
C LYS A 77 6.41 5.23 12.97
N GLU A 78 7.01 5.67 11.88
CA GLU A 78 7.55 7.01 11.74
C GLU A 78 7.55 7.45 10.27
N ALA A 79 7.27 8.74 10.03
CA ALA A 79 7.46 9.39 8.74
C ALA A 79 8.30 10.64 8.91
N LYS A 80 9.35 10.77 8.09
CA LYS A 80 10.29 11.91 8.08
C LYS A 80 10.32 12.57 6.71
N ASN A 81 10.58 13.86 6.71
CA ASN A 81 10.76 14.66 5.49
C ASN A 81 9.58 14.52 4.52
N VAL A 82 8.37 14.42 5.06
CA VAL A 82 7.16 14.33 4.24
C VAL A 82 6.97 15.63 3.49
N LYS A 83 6.92 15.54 2.17
CA LYS A 83 6.69 16.67 1.27
C LYS A 83 5.54 16.35 0.34
N TYR A 84 4.61 17.29 0.22
CA TYR A 84 3.51 17.23 -0.73
C TYR A 84 3.76 18.24 -1.84
N GLY A 85 3.66 17.81 -3.09
CA GLY A 85 3.92 18.64 -4.28
C GLY A 85 2.65 18.91 -5.08
N ASN A 86 2.16 17.90 -5.78
CA ASN A 86 1.04 18.06 -6.72
C ASN A 86 -0.22 17.36 -6.22
N PHE A 87 -1.38 17.89 -6.56
CA PHE A 87 -2.68 17.28 -6.32
C PHE A 87 -2.91 16.10 -7.27
N VAL A 88 -3.60 15.09 -6.79
CA VAL A 88 -4.09 13.96 -7.60
C VAL A 88 -5.62 14.06 -7.65
N ALA A 89 -6.14 14.56 -8.74
CA ALA A 89 -7.57 14.73 -8.97
C ALA A 89 -8.19 13.45 -9.56
N PRO A 90 -9.52 13.29 -9.47
CA PRO A 90 -10.24 12.19 -10.13
C PRO A 90 -9.90 12.05 -11.62
N GLY A 91 -9.81 10.82 -12.10
CA GLY A 91 -9.38 10.50 -13.46
C GLY A 91 -7.87 10.33 -13.60
N ASN A 92 -7.09 10.66 -12.55
CA ASN A 92 -5.65 10.43 -12.48
C ASN A 92 -5.33 9.25 -11.54
N PHE A 93 -4.06 8.87 -11.51
CA PHE A 93 -3.55 7.89 -10.58
C PHE A 93 -2.28 8.37 -9.88
N LEU A 94 -2.09 7.92 -8.65
CA LEU A 94 -0.85 8.04 -7.91
C LEU A 94 0.00 6.80 -8.22
N ARG A 95 1.13 6.98 -8.91
CA ARG A 95 2.12 5.92 -9.08
C ARG A 95 3.09 5.97 -7.91
N VAL A 96 3.03 4.93 -7.10
CA VAL A 96 3.80 4.78 -5.87
C VAL A 96 5.07 4.00 -6.15
N GLU A 97 6.20 4.49 -5.65
CA GLU A 97 7.48 3.80 -5.68
C GLU A 97 8.11 3.81 -4.29
N VAL A 98 8.49 2.64 -3.79
CA VAL A 98 9.07 2.47 -2.46
C VAL A 98 10.31 1.60 -2.54
N GLU A 99 11.41 2.09 -1.99
CA GLU A 99 12.72 1.44 -1.95
C GLU A 99 13.12 1.14 -0.50
N PHE A 100 13.49 -0.10 -0.23
CA PHE A 100 14.05 -0.53 1.05
C PHE A 100 15.41 0.13 1.27
N LEU A 101 15.60 0.72 2.44
CA LEU A 101 16.87 1.33 2.82
C LEU A 101 17.67 0.43 3.77
N LYS A 102 17.04 0.03 4.88
CA LYS A 102 17.69 -0.80 5.89
C LYS A 102 16.70 -1.47 6.81
N GLN A 103 17.14 -2.59 7.39
CA GLN A 103 16.45 -3.22 8.52
C GLN A 103 16.57 -2.35 9.77
N THR A 104 15.52 -2.30 10.59
CA THR A 104 15.50 -1.66 11.91
C THR A 104 15.07 -2.68 12.95
N GLU A 105 15.18 -2.34 14.23
CA GLU A 105 14.76 -3.22 15.33
C GLU A 105 13.26 -3.56 15.24
N ALA A 106 12.41 -2.59 14.88
CA ALA A 106 10.96 -2.78 14.80
C ALA A 106 10.49 -3.36 13.46
N GLY A 107 11.30 -3.23 12.39
CA GLY A 107 10.91 -3.61 11.04
C GLY A 107 11.90 -3.11 9.98
N ALA A 108 11.53 -2.13 9.17
CA ALA A 108 12.43 -1.59 8.15
C ALA A 108 12.13 -0.12 7.82
N SER A 109 13.14 0.58 7.31
CA SER A 109 12.99 1.93 6.77
C SER A 109 13.06 1.93 5.23
N PHE A 110 12.31 2.87 4.64
CA PHE A 110 12.14 2.99 3.21
C PHE A 110 12.25 4.45 2.76
N LYS A 111 12.74 4.64 1.53
CA LYS A 111 12.51 5.85 0.76
C LYS A 111 11.25 5.63 -0.09
N ALA A 112 10.31 6.55 -0.03
CA ALA A 112 9.02 6.41 -0.68
C ALA A 112 8.62 7.68 -1.42
N SER A 113 8.00 7.52 -2.58
CA SER A 113 7.48 8.63 -3.38
C SER A 113 6.24 8.21 -4.15
N GLY A 114 5.40 9.21 -4.48
CA GLY A 114 4.27 9.05 -5.36
C GLY A 114 4.25 10.18 -6.40
N THR A 115 3.94 9.84 -7.63
CA THR A 115 3.86 10.78 -8.76
C THR A 115 2.48 10.74 -9.40
N VAL A 116 2.03 11.87 -9.92
CA VAL A 116 0.79 11.97 -10.71
C VAL A 116 1.04 11.36 -12.09
N ASN A 117 0.34 10.28 -12.43
CA ASN A 117 0.43 9.59 -13.73
C ASN A 117 1.89 9.25 -14.16
N GLY A 118 2.78 9.01 -13.19
CA GLY A 118 4.20 8.75 -13.46
C GLY A 118 5.03 10.00 -13.79
N GLY A 119 4.47 11.21 -13.67
CA GLY A 119 5.13 12.49 -13.95
C GLY A 119 5.55 13.23 -12.67
N ASN A 120 4.89 14.36 -12.40
CA ASN A 120 5.25 15.24 -11.28
C ASN A 120 5.06 14.59 -9.91
N THR A 121 5.99 14.82 -8.99
CA THR A 121 5.93 14.34 -7.62
C THR A 121 4.71 14.92 -6.88
N ALA A 122 3.87 14.04 -6.35
CA ALA A 122 2.73 14.39 -5.50
C ALA A 122 3.08 14.26 -4.01
N VAL A 123 3.85 13.24 -3.63
CA VAL A 123 4.29 13.00 -2.26
C VAL A 123 5.68 12.37 -2.25
N ALA A 124 6.48 12.70 -1.25
CA ALA A 124 7.75 12.02 -0.96
C ALA A 124 7.98 11.97 0.55
N ALA A 125 8.56 10.88 1.04
CA ALA A 125 8.86 10.68 2.45
C ALA A 125 9.97 9.65 2.67
N ARG A 126 10.55 9.67 3.88
CA ARG A 126 11.22 8.49 4.48
C ARG A 126 10.29 7.92 5.53
N ILE A 127 9.99 6.63 5.44
CA ILE A 127 9.07 5.97 6.35
C ILE A 127 9.75 4.79 7.04
N GLU A 128 9.38 4.55 8.29
CA GLU A 128 9.72 3.35 9.03
C GLU A 128 8.46 2.54 9.29
N ILE A 129 8.48 1.27 8.89
CA ILE A 129 7.41 0.32 9.09
C ILE A 129 7.78 -0.60 10.25
N ALA A 130 6.92 -0.69 11.25
CA ALA A 130 6.99 -1.72 12.27
C ALA A 130 6.28 -2.98 11.77
N TYR A 131 6.91 -4.15 11.96
CA TYR A 131 6.45 -5.43 11.43
C TYR A 131 6.45 -6.50 12.51
N PHE A 132 5.26 -6.94 12.96
CA PHE A 132 5.11 -7.77 14.16
C PHE A 132 3.81 -8.59 14.15
N ASN A 133 3.71 -9.56 15.06
CA ASN A 133 2.48 -10.23 15.46
C ASN A 133 2.03 -9.72 16.83
N LEU A 134 0.71 -9.59 17.04
CA LEU A 134 0.15 -9.29 18.36
C LEU A 134 0.34 -10.47 19.32
N GLY A 135 0.22 -11.70 18.81
CA GLY A 135 0.42 -12.93 19.55
C GLY A 135 1.79 -13.09 20.19
N ASP A 136 2.83 -12.40 19.67
CA ASP A 136 4.18 -12.41 20.25
C ASP A 136 4.19 -11.85 21.69
N LYS A 137 3.27 -10.92 22.01
CA LYS A 137 3.12 -10.31 23.35
C LYS A 137 1.83 -10.72 24.06
N GLN A 138 0.81 -11.12 23.31
CA GLN A 138 -0.52 -11.45 23.79
C GLN A 138 -0.98 -12.77 23.13
N PRO A 139 -0.68 -13.94 23.72
CA PRO A 139 -0.94 -15.25 23.10
C PRO A 139 -2.40 -15.46 22.64
N GLN A 140 -3.37 -14.82 23.32
CA GLN A 140 -4.79 -14.84 22.93
C GLN A 140 -5.08 -14.18 21.59
N MET A 141 -4.15 -13.40 21.04
CA MET A 141 -4.30 -12.72 19.75
C MET A 141 -3.73 -13.53 18.56
N ALA A 142 -3.15 -14.71 18.80
CA ALA A 142 -2.53 -15.53 17.74
C ALA A 142 -3.52 -15.92 16.63
N GLU A 143 -4.79 -16.16 16.97
CA GLU A 143 -5.82 -16.48 15.98
C GLU A 143 -6.14 -15.27 15.09
N LEU A 144 -6.13 -14.05 15.64
CA LEU A 144 -6.27 -12.83 14.86
C LEU A 144 -5.12 -12.66 13.87
N ASP A 145 -3.87 -12.90 14.32
CA ASP A 145 -2.69 -12.84 13.45
C ASP A 145 -2.82 -13.82 12.28
N ALA A 146 -3.22 -15.06 12.54
CA ALA A 146 -3.42 -16.06 11.49
C ALA A 146 -4.48 -15.62 10.45
N ARG A 147 -5.59 -15.06 10.90
CA ARG A 147 -6.66 -14.54 10.03
C ARG A 147 -6.20 -13.35 9.19
N LEU A 148 -5.39 -12.45 9.76
CA LEU A 148 -4.85 -11.30 9.03
C LEU A 148 -3.81 -11.74 7.99
N ILE A 149 -2.92 -12.67 8.32
CA ILE A 149 -1.96 -13.25 7.37
C ILE A 149 -2.69 -13.87 6.18
N GLU A 150 -3.73 -14.66 6.44
CA GLU A 150 -4.54 -15.26 5.37
C GLU A 150 -5.26 -14.19 4.53
N HIS A 151 -5.78 -13.13 5.17
CA HIS A 151 -6.35 -11.99 4.46
C HIS A 151 -5.33 -11.32 3.54
N HIS A 152 -4.09 -11.09 4.00
CA HIS A 152 -3.02 -10.51 3.17
C HIS A 152 -2.67 -11.41 1.99
N ARG A 153 -2.58 -12.73 2.17
CA ARG A 153 -2.34 -13.68 1.07
C ARG A 153 -3.44 -13.65 0.00
N ARG A 154 -4.70 -13.60 0.42
CA ARG A 154 -5.84 -13.46 -0.52
C ARG A 154 -5.80 -12.13 -1.25
N ARG A 155 -5.50 -11.04 -0.56
CA ARG A 155 -5.36 -9.72 -1.19
C ARG A 155 -4.21 -9.70 -2.17
N TRP A 156 -3.08 -10.30 -1.82
CA TRP A 156 -1.92 -10.46 -2.70
C TRP A 156 -2.30 -11.10 -4.02
N ALA A 157 -3.05 -12.20 -3.99
CA ALA A 157 -3.51 -12.90 -5.19
C ALA A 157 -4.32 -12.02 -6.16
N LEU A 158 -4.94 -10.94 -5.67
CA LEU A 158 -5.72 -10.00 -6.49
C LEU A 158 -4.88 -8.90 -7.13
N ILE A 159 -3.86 -8.38 -6.43
CA ILE A 159 -3.11 -7.17 -6.82
C ILE A 159 -1.67 -7.43 -7.26
N ALA A 160 -1.15 -8.63 -7.04
CA ALA A 160 0.20 -9.03 -7.46
C ALA A 160 0.42 -8.83 -8.96
N PRO A 161 1.66 -8.55 -9.39
CA PRO A 161 1.99 -8.49 -10.80
C PRO A 161 1.59 -9.81 -11.48
N ARG A 162 0.72 -9.75 -12.46
CA ARG A 162 0.40 -10.92 -13.26
C ARG A 162 1.57 -11.16 -14.20
N GLN A 163 2.19 -12.34 -14.14
CA GLN A 163 2.96 -12.84 -15.28
C GLN A 163 1.94 -13.03 -16.41
N VAL A 164 2.01 -12.17 -17.41
CA VAL A 164 1.28 -12.40 -18.66
C VAL A 164 1.99 -13.58 -19.29
N ASP A 165 1.39 -14.76 -19.24
CA ASP A 165 1.79 -15.89 -20.08
C ASP A 165 1.54 -15.50 -21.53
N VAL A 166 2.57 -14.94 -22.16
CA VAL A 166 2.58 -14.57 -23.60
C VAL A 166 2.34 -15.81 -24.48
N ALA A 167 2.52 -17.01 -23.94
CA ALA A 167 2.27 -18.27 -24.63
C ALA A 167 0.80 -18.51 -25.00
N LEU A 168 -0.17 -17.95 -24.26
CA LEU A 168 -1.61 -18.11 -24.55
C LEU A 168 -2.15 -17.12 -25.59
N ALA A 169 -1.43 -16.04 -25.88
CA ALA A 169 -1.85 -15.04 -26.86
C ALA A 169 -1.33 -15.32 -28.29
N MET A 170 -0.48 -16.32 -28.48
CA MET A 170 0.10 -16.69 -29.79
C MET A 170 -0.33 -18.08 -30.27
N GLY A 171 -1.36 -18.66 -29.69
CA GLY A 171 -1.92 -19.97 -30.08
C GLY A 171 -3.24 -19.80 -30.82
N ASN A 172 -3.19 -19.51 -32.07
CA ASN A 172 -3.93 -19.94 -33.28
C ASN A 172 -4.00 -18.83 -34.30
#